data_196eff89d3e80ba530105ec5f80560e8
#
_entry.id   196eff89d3e80ba530105ec5f80560e8
#
_cell.length_a   1.000
_cell.length_b   1.000
_cell.length_c   1.000
_cell.angle_alpha   90.00
_cell.angle_beta   90.00
_cell.angle_gamma   90.00
#
_symmetry.space_group_name_H-M   'P 1'
#
loop_
_entity.id
_entity.type
_entity.pdbx_description
1 polymer ?
#
loop_
_entity_poly.entity_id
_entity_poly.type
_entity_poly.pdbx_seq_one_letter_code
_entity_poly.pdbx_strand_id
1 'polypeptide(L)'
;MLITGLRGVGKTVLLGAFESRARASGWVTVTAEITKNEDFGPRMGGMVRRALFQVAPRASWTDKLRQAAAALKSFSITVAPDGSVTAGIDIEPLEGIADSGNLSDDLTDLLVALGEAAEERETGIAFLVDEVQFLRAAEFEALIAGLHRTVQRQLPITLVGAGLPQLPRLAGEAKSYAERLFKFPRIGRLTPPQAEAALAEPAADLDVSYEAGAIDVIVDYTEGYPYFIQEYGRIVWDLAPEGEPISQRVAEEAQRAVEAKLEESFFRVRAERVTELELQYLRAMAELGPGEQSAGDVASVLGRTSDQLGPTRARLIAKGLIYTTSHGHGDFTVPQFDRYMRRNHDLAPPKPRR
;
A
#
# COMPACT_ATOMS: atom_id res chain seq x y z
N MET A 1 -11.33 -5.70 4.39
CA MET A 1 -10.08 -6.50 4.30
C MET A 1 -8.89 -5.54 4.15
N LEU A 2 -7.77 -5.82 4.80
CA LEU A 2 -6.53 -5.01 4.69
C LEU A 2 -5.37 -5.92 4.28
N ILE A 3 -4.96 -5.85 3.02
CA ILE A 3 -3.88 -6.66 2.45
C ILE A 3 -2.54 -6.11 2.95
N THR A 4 -1.69 -6.98 3.48
CA THR A 4 -0.40 -6.58 4.01
C THR A 4 0.75 -7.23 3.25
N GLY A 5 1.83 -6.48 3.05
CA GLY A 5 3.02 -6.99 2.38
C GLY A 5 4.06 -5.91 2.14
N LEU A 6 5.27 -6.34 1.84
CA LEU A 6 6.38 -5.44 1.51
C LEU A 6 6.09 -4.67 0.20
N ARG A 7 6.96 -3.73 -0.15
CA ARG A 7 6.86 -3.01 -1.43
C ARG A 7 7.24 -3.94 -2.58
N GLY A 8 6.50 -3.88 -3.70
CA GLY A 8 6.79 -4.69 -4.89
C GLY A 8 6.28 -6.15 -4.84
N VAL A 9 5.44 -6.51 -3.86
CA VAL A 9 4.81 -7.85 -3.78
C VAL A 9 3.48 -7.96 -4.53
N GLY A 10 3.07 -6.92 -5.28
CA GLY A 10 1.86 -6.97 -6.10
C GLY A 10 0.58 -6.47 -5.41
N LYS A 11 0.65 -5.75 -4.27
CA LYS A 11 -0.55 -5.23 -3.57
C LYS A 11 -1.47 -4.40 -4.47
N THR A 12 -0.91 -3.42 -5.19
CA THR A 12 -1.64 -2.55 -6.11
C THR A 12 -2.26 -3.33 -7.27
N VAL A 13 -1.55 -4.33 -7.80
CA VAL A 13 -2.06 -5.22 -8.84
C VAL A 13 -3.27 -6.01 -8.33
N LEU A 14 -3.17 -6.53 -7.11
CA LEU A 14 -4.27 -7.27 -6.48
C LEU A 14 -5.48 -6.36 -6.20
N LEU A 15 -5.28 -5.09 -5.79
CA LEU A 15 -6.37 -4.12 -5.68
C LEU A 15 -7.06 -3.89 -7.03
N GLY A 16 -6.31 -3.81 -8.13
CA GLY A 16 -6.87 -3.71 -9.48
C GLY A 16 -7.69 -4.94 -9.88
N ALA A 17 -7.26 -6.14 -9.50
CA ALA A 17 -8.02 -7.37 -9.71
C ALA A 17 -9.34 -7.36 -8.91
N PHE A 18 -9.32 -6.89 -7.66
CA PHE A 18 -10.55 -6.70 -6.87
C PHE A 18 -11.48 -5.67 -7.51
N GLU A 19 -10.93 -4.55 -8.01
CA GLU A 19 -11.71 -3.55 -8.72
C GLU A 19 -12.44 -4.14 -9.92
N SER A 20 -11.70 -4.84 -10.78
CA SER A 20 -12.26 -5.47 -11.99
C SER A 20 -13.37 -6.46 -11.65
N ARG A 21 -13.17 -7.28 -10.60
CA ARG A 21 -14.16 -8.26 -10.15
C ARG A 21 -15.40 -7.61 -9.54
N ALA A 22 -15.23 -6.56 -8.74
CA ALA A 22 -16.34 -5.81 -8.15
C ALA A 22 -17.21 -5.15 -9.25
N ARG A 23 -16.57 -4.50 -10.24
CA ARG A 23 -17.27 -3.91 -11.40
C ARG A 23 -18.03 -4.96 -12.21
N ALA A 24 -17.42 -6.12 -12.47
CA ALA A 24 -18.09 -7.22 -13.17
C ALA A 24 -19.32 -7.76 -12.41
N SER A 25 -19.34 -7.57 -11.08
CA SER A 25 -20.48 -7.91 -10.21
C SER A 25 -21.50 -6.76 -10.05
N GLY A 26 -21.38 -5.68 -10.81
CA GLY A 26 -22.29 -4.54 -10.76
C GLY A 26 -22.07 -3.58 -9.59
N TRP A 27 -20.92 -3.69 -8.90
CA TRP A 27 -20.60 -2.78 -7.80
C TRP A 27 -19.95 -1.48 -8.28
N VAL A 28 -20.24 -0.41 -7.58
CA VAL A 28 -19.51 0.86 -7.69
C VAL A 28 -18.14 0.71 -7.05
N THR A 29 -17.09 1.14 -7.74
CA THR A 29 -15.73 1.07 -7.22
C THR A 29 -15.08 2.44 -7.18
N VAL A 30 -14.41 2.74 -6.07
CA VAL A 30 -13.64 3.98 -5.92
C VAL A 30 -12.25 3.64 -5.41
N THR A 31 -11.24 3.97 -6.22
CA THR A 31 -9.83 3.75 -5.89
C THR A 31 -9.17 5.02 -5.38
N ALA A 32 -8.29 4.87 -4.40
CA ALA A 32 -7.45 5.95 -3.88
C ALA A 32 -6.11 5.40 -3.37
N GLU A 33 -5.09 6.23 -3.43
CA GLU A 33 -3.82 6.04 -2.73
C GLU A 33 -3.71 7.10 -1.64
N ILE A 34 -3.37 6.71 -0.43
CA ILE A 34 -3.14 7.66 0.68
C ILE A 34 -1.70 8.14 0.61
N THR A 35 -1.54 9.46 0.63
CA THR A 35 -0.23 10.10 0.65
C THR A 35 0.05 10.75 2.01
N LYS A 36 1.32 10.93 2.37
CA LYS A 36 1.71 11.43 3.70
C LYS A 36 1.25 12.84 4.04
N ASN A 37 1.09 13.68 3.02
CA ASN A 37 0.87 15.12 3.18
C ASN A 37 -0.56 15.53 2.79
N GLU A 38 -1.41 14.58 2.48
CA GLU A 38 -2.79 14.83 2.09
C GLU A 38 -3.71 14.72 3.31
N ASP A 39 -4.63 15.64 3.44
CA ASP A 39 -5.65 15.55 4.47
C ASP A 39 -6.68 14.48 4.08
N PHE A 40 -6.89 13.54 4.98
CA PHE A 40 -7.79 12.41 4.77
C PHE A 40 -9.26 12.82 4.62
N GLY A 41 -9.71 13.82 5.37
CA GLY A 41 -11.11 14.30 5.29
C GLY A 41 -11.52 14.71 3.88
N PRO A 42 -10.85 15.68 3.25
CA PRO A 42 -11.11 16.07 1.86
C PRO A 42 -10.96 14.90 0.88
N ARG A 43 -9.95 14.03 1.08
CA ARG A 43 -9.75 12.84 0.25
C ARG A 43 -10.94 11.91 0.32
N MET A 44 -11.42 11.61 1.54
CA MET A 44 -12.58 10.74 1.77
C MET A 44 -13.87 11.35 1.21
N GLY A 45 -14.10 12.65 1.42
CA GLY A 45 -15.20 13.38 0.79
C GLY A 45 -15.19 13.27 -0.73
N GLY A 46 -14.03 13.43 -1.36
CA GLY A 46 -13.85 13.24 -2.80
C GLY A 46 -14.13 11.80 -3.27
N MET A 47 -13.79 10.80 -2.46
CA MET A 47 -14.12 9.40 -2.75
C MET A 47 -15.63 9.16 -2.67
N VAL A 48 -16.29 9.64 -1.62
CA VAL A 48 -17.75 9.54 -1.46
C VAL A 48 -18.48 10.25 -2.59
N ARG A 49 -18.01 11.43 -2.99
CA ARG A 49 -18.56 12.15 -4.14
C ARG A 49 -18.50 11.29 -5.42
N ARG A 50 -17.36 10.69 -5.73
CA ARG A 50 -17.23 9.81 -6.89
C ARG A 50 -18.18 8.61 -6.81
N ALA A 51 -18.29 7.98 -5.63
CA ALA A 51 -19.22 6.88 -5.40
C ALA A 51 -20.66 7.30 -5.66
N LEU A 52 -21.10 8.42 -5.11
CA LEU A 52 -22.47 8.95 -5.24
C LEU A 52 -22.85 9.15 -6.72
N PHE A 53 -21.97 9.75 -7.52
CA PHE A 53 -22.25 9.97 -8.95
C PHE A 53 -22.18 8.69 -9.78
N GLN A 54 -21.45 7.67 -9.33
CA GLN A 54 -21.45 6.36 -9.98
C GLN A 54 -22.68 5.52 -9.60
N VAL A 55 -23.20 5.66 -8.39
CA VAL A 55 -24.46 5.00 -7.97
C VAL A 55 -25.62 5.47 -8.84
N ALA A 56 -25.73 6.76 -9.11
CA ALA A 56 -26.75 7.30 -9.99
C ALA A 56 -26.37 8.66 -10.56
N PRO A 57 -26.69 8.94 -11.85
CA PRO A 57 -26.57 10.29 -12.40
C PRO A 57 -27.55 11.24 -11.69
N ARG A 58 -27.15 12.53 -11.54
CA ARG A 58 -27.89 13.53 -10.75
C ARG A 58 -29.38 13.64 -11.14
N ALA A 59 -29.70 13.48 -12.40
CA ALA A 59 -31.08 13.59 -12.91
C ALA A 59 -32.02 12.49 -12.35
N SER A 60 -31.46 11.39 -11.85
CA SER A 60 -32.21 10.26 -11.28
C SER A 60 -32.08 10.13 -9.76
N TRP A 61 -31.67 11.20 -9.05
CA TRP A 61 -31.50 11.14 -7.60
C TRP A 61 -32.84 11.06 -6.87
N THR A 62 -32.96 10.04 -6.06
CA THR A 62 -34.02 9.82 -5.08
C THR A 62 -33.79 10.66 -3.83
N ASP A 63 -34.71 10.59 -2.88
CA ASP A 63 -34.56 11.30 -1.61
C ASP A 63 -33.36 10.79 -0.80
N LYS A 64 -33.05 9.49 -0.79
CA LYS A 64 -31.86 8.96 -0.14
C LYS A 64 -30.55 9.42 -0.80
N LEU A 65 -30.50 9.48 -2.13
CA LEU A 65 -29.36 10.04 -2.84
C LEU A 65 -29.15 11.54 -2.57
N ARG A 66 -30.25 12.29 -2.45
CA ARG A 66 -30.21 13.70 -2.06
C ARG A 66 -29.75 13.87 -0.62
N GLN A 67 -30.20 13.01 0.31
CA GLN A 67 -29.74 13.01 1.69
C GLN A 67 -28.23 12.69 1.77
N ALA A 68 -27.74 11.70 1.02
CA ALA A 68 -26.32 11.39 0.95
C ALA A 68 -25.48 12.55 0.37
N ALA A 69 -26.02 13.26 -0.64
CA ALA A 69 -25.38 14.45 -1.18
C ALA A 69 -25.39 15.64 -0.19
N ALA A 70 -26.46 15.81 0.57
CA ALA A 70 -26.56 16.82 1.62
C ALA A 70 -25.61 16.53 2.80
N ALA A 71 -25.51 15.25 3.24
CA ALA A 71 -24.54 14.82 4.23
C ALA A 71 -23.08 15.04 3.74
N LEU A 72 -22.79 14.76 2.45
CA LEU A 72 -21.50 15.07 1.85
C LEU A 72 -21.21 16.58 1.87
N LYS A 73 -22.21 17.41 1.65
CA LYS A 73 -22.06 18.87 1.69
C LYS A 73 -21.77 19.35 3.12
N SER A 74 -22.48 18.84 4.13
CA SER A 74 -22.24 19.12 5.54
C SER A 74 -20.81 18.71 5.94
N PHE A 75 -20.42 17.49 5.65
CA PHE A 75 -19.06 16.97 5.87
C PHE A 75 -17.99 17.85 5.22
N SER A 76 -18.22 18.28 3.98
CA SER A 76 -17.27 19.09 3.23
C SER A 76 -17.07 20.49 3.79
N ILE A 77 -18.08 21.09 4.39
CA ILE A 77 -17.95 22.40 5.07
C ILE A 77 -16.92 22.30 6.19
N THR A 78 -16.89 21.16 6.88
CA THR A 78 -15.96 20.92 7.99
C THR A 78 -14.54 20.60 7.50
N VAL A 79 -14.38 19.74 6.49
CA VAL A 79 -13.06 19.19 6.09
C VAL A 79 -12.43 19.89 4.88
N ALA A 80 -13.22 20.57 4.05
CA ALA A 80 -12.80 21.25 2.82
C ALA A 80 -13.64 22.52 2.59
N PRO A 81 -13.48 23.55 3.43
CA PRO A 81 -14.30 24.76 3.38
C PRO A 81 -14.14 25.57 2.08
N ASP A 82 -13.12 25.26 1.27
CA ASP A 82 -12.91 25.82 -0.08
C ASP A 82 -13.94 25.34 -1.11
N GLY A 83 -14.81 24.40 -0.75
CA GLY A 83 -15.85 23.84 -1.62
C GLY A 83 -15.34 22.85 -2.70
N SER A 84 -14.06 22.51 -2.70
CA SER A 84 -13.44 21.63 -3.72
C SER A 84 -14.12 20.25 -3.80
N VAL A 85 -14.58 19.71 -2.69
CA VAL A 85 -15.24 18.40 -2.61
C VAL A 85 -16.66 18.42 -3.15
N THR A 86 -17.39 19.53 -3.04
CA THR A 86 -18.83 19.64 -3.38
C THR A 86 -19.10 20.40 -4.67
N ALA A 87 -18.07 20.71 -5.45
CA ALA A 87 -18.24 21.37 -6.75
C ALA A 87 -19.29 20.64 -7.62
N GLY A 88 -20.31 21.37 -8.07
CA GLY A 88 -21.42 20.82 -8.87
C GLY A 88 -22.53 20.12 -8.07
N ILE A 89 -22.51 20.12 -6.76
CA ILE A 89 -23.61 19.66 -5.89
C ILE A 89 -24.36 20.87 -5.39
N ASP A 90 -25.53 21.12 -5.98
CA ASP A 90 -26.42 22.23 -5.63
C ASP A 90 -27.57 21.69 -4.75
N ILE A 91 -27.24 21.37 -3.53
CA ILE A 91 -28.15 20.85 -2.49
C ILE A 91 -27.75 21.54 -1.18
N GLU A 92 -28.73 21.92 -0.36
CA GLU A 92 -28.43 22.49 0.95
C GLU A 92 -27.80 21.43 1.88
N PRO A 93 -26.88 21.83 2.76
CA PRO A 93 -26.32 20.93 3.77
C PRO A 93 -27.43 20.45 4.73
N LEU A 94 -27.23 19.28 5.30
CA LEU A 94 -28.17 18.71 6.27
C LEU A 94 -27.69 19.03 7.69
N GLU A 95 -28.44 19.80 8.43
CA GLU A 95 -28.10 20.13 9.82
C GLU A 95 -28.19 18.91 10.73
N GLY A 96 -27.21 18.76 11.62
CA GLY A 96 -27.13 17.66 12.58
C GLY A 96 -26.67 16.33 12.02
N ILE A 97 -26.20 16.29 10.75
CA ILE A 97 -25.64 15.09 10.11
C ILE A 97 -24.33 15.44 9.43
N ALA A 98 -23.25 14.78 9.85
CA ALA A 98 -21.89 14.97 9.33
C ALA A 98 -21.38 16.43 9.45
N ASP A 99 -21.77 17.15 10.47
CA ASP A 99 -21.46 18.56 10.72
C ASP A 99 -21.00 18.86 12.16
N SER A 100 -20.70 17.83 12.94
CA SER A 100 -20.32 17.96 14.35
C SER A 100 -18.91 18.54 14.56
N GLY A 101 -18.07 18.53 13.54
CA GLY A 101 -16.64 18.86 13.61
C GLY A 101 -15.77 17.72 14.17
N ASN A 102 -16.35 16.58 14.51
CA ASN A 102 -15.65 15.36 14.87
C ASN A 102 -15.53 14.45 13.64
N LEU A 103 -14.32 14.25 13.15
CA LEU A 103 -14.09 13.46 11.93
C LEU A 103 -14.68 12.04 12.00
N SER A 104 -14.65 11.40 13.18
CA SER A 104 -15.15 10.02 13.33
C SER A 104 -16.68 9.96 13.22
N ASP A 105 -17.37 10.91 13.84
CA ASP A 105 -18.83 10.98 13.83
C ASP A 105 -19.31 11.42 12.44
N ASP A 106 -18.72 12.46 11.89
CA ASP A 106 -19.08 13.03 10.60
C ASP A 106 -18.84 12.03 9.45
N LEU A 107 -17.72 11.30 9.47
CA LEU A 107 -17.44 10.25 8.48
C LEU A 107 -18.38 9.05 8.64
N THR A 108 -18.78 8.73 9.87
CA THR A 108 -19.74 7.66 10.14
C THR A 108 -21.10 8.00 9.53
N ASP A 109 -21.60 9.19 9.77
CA ASP A 109 -22.89 9.65 9.23
C ASP A 109 -22.86 9.69 7.70
N LEU A 110 -21.75 10.19 7.12
CA LEU A 110 -21.57 10.25 5.69
C LEU A 110 -21.58 8.86 5.03
N LEU A 111 -20.85 7.88 5.61
CA LEU A 111 -20.82 6.52 5.08
C LEU A 111 -22.15 5.79 5.24
N VAL A 112 -22.88 6.06 6.33
CA VAL A 112 -24.22 5.51 6.54
C VAL A 112 -25.18 6.06 5.48
N ALA A 113 -25.24 7.38 5.27
CA ALA A 113 -26.10 7.99 4.26
C ALA A 113 -25.78 7.46 2.84
N LEU A 114 -24.49 7.32 2.50
CA LEU A 114 -24.08 6.76 1.23
C LEU A 114 -24.50 5.28 1.10
N GLY A 115 -24.37 4.49 2.17
CA GLY A 115 -24.75 3.08 2.18
C GLY A 115 -26.26 2.87 1.99
N GLU A 116 -27.08 3.70 2.62
CA GLU A 116 -28.54 3.67 2.44
C GLU A 116 -28.96 4.02 1.00
N ALA A 117 -28.25 4.99 0.40
CA ALA A 117 -28.47 5.34 -1.00
C ALA A 117 -28.05 4.22 -1.97
N ALA A 118 -26.99 3.49 -1.66
CA ALA A 118 -26.54 2.35 -2.44
C ALA A 118 -27.49 1.16 -2.30
N GLU A 119 -27.98 0.88 -1.09
CA GLU A 119 -28.96 -0.15 -0.80
C GLU A 119 -30.26 0.04 -1.59
N GLU A 120 -30.79 1.29 -1.61
CA GLU A 120 -31.98 1.65 -2.40
C GLU A 120 -31.80 1.39 -3.90
N ARG A 121 -30.55 1.47 -4.37
CA ARG A 121 -30.18 1.21 -5.78
C ARG A 121 -29.74 -0.21 -6.06
N GLU A 122 -29.88 -1.10 -5.08
CA GLU A 122 -29.51 -2.53 -5.18
C GLU A 122 -28.08 -2.73 -5.66
N THR A 123 -27.17 -1.81 -5.28
CA THR A 123 -25.74 -1.88 -5.63
C THR A 123 -24.85 -1.84 -4.40
N GLY A 124 -23.65 -2.39 -4.51
CA GLY A 124 -22.62 -2.26 -3.49
C GLY A 124 -21.58 -1.20 -3.84
N ILE A 125 -20.91 -0.68 -2.82
CA ILE A 125 -19.78 0.25 -3.00
C ILE A 125 -18.53 -0.38 -2.42
N ALA A 126 -17.48 -0.49 -3.23
CA ALA A 126 -16.17 -0.95 -2.83
C ALA A 126 -15.15 0.21 -2.86
N PHE A 127 -14.66 0.60 -1.70
CA PHE A 127 -13.51 1.48 -1.58
C PHE A 127 -12.23 0.64 -1.63
N LEU A 128 -11.35 0.95 -2.58
CA LEU A 128 -10.07 0.29 -2.79
C LEU A 128 -8.96 1.31 -2.47
N VAL A 129 -8.26 1.11 -1.36
CA VAL A 129 -7.36 2.12 -0.80
C VAL A 129 -5.96 1.55 -0.66
N ASP A 130 -5.00 2.11 -1.39
CA ASP A 130 -3.59 1.75 -1.26
C ASP A 130 -2.86 2.63 -0.23
N GLU A 131 -1.72 2.14 0.25
CA GLU A 131 -0.82 2.83 1.19
C GLU A 131 -1.50 3.26 2.51
N VAL A 132 -2.47 2.48 3.00
CA VAL A 132 -3.30 2.76 4.20
C VAL A 132 -2.46 3.09 5.45
N GLN A 133 -1.21 2.62 5.55
CA GLN A 133 -0.33 2.92 6.69
C GLN A 133 0.08 4.41 6.79
N PHE A 134 -0.26 5.24 5.81
CA PHE A 134 -0.02 6.68 5.88
C PHE A 134 -1.17 7.45 6.55
N LEU A 135 -2.28 6.79 6.87
CA LEU A 135 -3.32 7.39 7.69
C LEU A 135 -2.78 7.70 9.09
N ARG A 136 -3.11 8.88 9.59
CA ARG A 136 -2.88 9.25 10.99
C ARG A 136 -3.80 8.40 11.89
N ALA A 137 -3.43 8.20 13.14
CA ALA A 137 -4.19 7.35 14.07
C ALA A 137 -5.67 7.76 14.16
N ALA A 138 -5.97 9.05 14.29
CA ALA A 138 -7.33 9.56 14.35
C ALA A 138 -8.12 9.35 13.04
N GLU A 139 -7.47 9.43 11.90
CA GLU A 139 -8.07 9.18 10.59
C GLU A 139 -8.41 7.70 10.39
N PHE A 140 -7.49 6.83 10.80
CA PHE A 140 -7.71 5.39 10.75
C PHE A 140 -8.82 4.98 11.72
N GLU A 141 -8.84 5.57 12.92
CA GLU A 141 -9.92 5.40 13.89
C GLU A 141 -11.28 5.78 13.29
N ALA A 142 -11.38 6.96 12.65
CA ALA A 142 -12.60 7.44 12.01
C ALA A 142 -13.07 6.49 10.89
N LEU A 143 -12.14 6.02 10.05
CA LEU A 143 -12.45 5.08 8.98
C LEU A 143 -12.97 3.75 9.53
N ILE A 144 -12.33 3.21 10.57
CA ILE A 144 -12.74 1.96 11.24
C ILE A 144 -14.13 2.13 11.86
N ALA A 145 -14.40 3.24 12.55
CA ALA A 145 -15.69 3.51 13.18
C ALA A 145 -16.83 3.59 12.16
N GLY A 146 -16.64 4.34 11.08
CA GLY A 146 -17.62 4.46 10.01
C GLY A 146 -17.94 3.13 9.33
N LEU A 147 -16.90 2.35 8.97
CA LEU A 147 -17.08 1.02 8.39
C LEU A 147 -17.74 0.04 9.35
N HIS A 148 -17.39 0.08 10.62
CA HIS A 148 -18.04 -0.76 11.63
C HIS A 148 -19.53 -0.46 11.72
N ARG A 149 -19.91 0.83 11.68
CA ARG A 149 -21.32 1.24 11.70
C ARG A 149 -22.08 0.78 10.45
N THR A 150 -21.47 0.86 9.26
CA THR A 150 -22.10 0.35 8.04
C THR A 150 -22.32 -1.18 8.10
N VAL A 151 -21.36 -1.93 8.65
CA VAL A 151 -21.50 -3.38 8.87
C VAL A 151 -22.61 -3.69 9.87
N GLN A 152 -22.71 -2.98 10.99
CA GLN A 152 -23.78 -3.14 11.98
C GLN A 152 -25.17 -2.93 11.35
N ARG A 153 -25.28 -2.00 10.41
CA ARG A 153 -26.51 -1.69 9.69
C ARG A 153 -26.71 -2.53 8.42
N GLN A 154 -25.82 -3.46 8.14
CA GLN A 154 -25.83 -4.33 6.95
C GLN A 154 -25.85 -3.57 5.61
N LEU A 155 -25.32 -2.34 5.61
CA LEU A 155 -25.25 -1.51 4.41
C LEU A 155 -24.20 -2.03 3.43
N PRO A 156 -24.45 -1.94 2.10
CA PRO A 156 -23.60 -2.55 1.07
C PRO A 156 -22.32 -1.72 0.77
N ILE A 157 -21.55 -1.44 1.81
CA ILE A 157 -20.25 -0.76 1.70
C ILE A 157 -19.15 -1.71 2.17
N THR A 158 -18.08 -1.81 1.40
CA THR A 158 -16.89 -2.56 1.77
C THR A 158 -15.61 -1.75 1.54
N LEU A 159 -14.55 -2.09 2.30
CA LEU A 159 -13.20 -1.57 2.10
C LEU A 159 -12.25 -2.72 1.82
N VAL A 160 -11.46 -2.58 0.76
CA VAL A 160 -10.25 -3.36 0.53
C VAL A 160 -9.06 -2.40 0.56
N GLY A 161 -8.32 -2.44 1.63
CA GLY A 161 -7.11 -1.64 1.79
C GLY A 161 -5.86 -2.46 1.53
N ALA A 162 -4.77 -1.78 1.19
CA ALA A 162 -3.45 -2.38 1.07
C ALA A 162 -2.39 -1.52 1.76
N GLY A 163 -1.34 -2.15 2.28
CA GLY A 163 -0.24 -1.43 2.91
C GLY A 163 0.87 -2.32 3.46
N LEU A 164 1.73 -1.73 4.28
CA LEU A 164 2.89 -2.40 4.85
C LEU A 164 2.51 -3.40 5.96
N PRO A 165 3.38 -4.35 6.31
CA PRO A 165 3.10 -5.40 7.29
C PRO A 165 2.69 -4.92 8.68
N GLN A 166 2.93 -3.65 9.02
CA GLN A 166 2.56 -3.05 10.30
C GLN A 166 1.06 -2.70 10.42
N LEU A 167 0.26 -2.80 9.35
CA LEU A 167 -1.16 -2.43 9.36
C LEU A 167 -1.99 -3.11 10.45
N PRO A 168 -1.84 -4.42 10.75
CA PRO A 168 -2.61 -5.05 11.82
C PRO A 168 -2.39 -4.37 13.18
N ARG A 169 -1.14 -4.03 13.50
CA ARG A 169 -0.80 -3.31 14.73
C ARG A 169 -1.41 -1.91 14.75
N LEU A 170 -1.27 -1.14 13.65
CA LEU A 170 -1.85 0.20 13.56
C LEU A 170 -3.37 0.18 13.69
N ALA A 171 -4.04 -0.80 13.11
CA ALA A 171 -5.49 -0.97 13.22
C ALA A 171 -5.91 -1.30 14.67
N GLY A 172 -5.20 -2.21 15.34
CA GLY A 172 -5.44 -2.58 16.74
C GLY A 172 -5.19 -1.42 17.71
N GLU A 173 -4.16 -0.60 17.46
CA GLU A 173 -3.88 0.63 18.23
C GLU A 173 -4.98 1.68 18.04
N ALA A 174 -5.53 1.81 16.83
CA ALA A 174 -6.62 2.74 16.54
C ALA A 174 -7.93 2.31 17.19
N LYS A 175 -8.33 1.05 17.06
CA LYS A 175 -9.55 0.47 17.67
C LYS A 175 -9.33 -1.00 18.02
N SER A 176 -9.59 -1.35 19.28
CA SER A 176 -9.42 -2.73 19.79
C SER A 176 -10.28 -3.79 19.10
N TYR A 177 -11.36 -3.39 18.42
CA TYR A 177 -12.22 -4.31 17.66
C TYR A 177 -11.86 -4.42 16.16
N ALA A 178 -10.85 -3.70 15.70
CA ALA A 178 -10.43 -3.72 14.29
C ALA A 178 -10.06 -5.12 13.78
N GLU A 179 -9.47 -5.96 14.65
CA GLU A 179 -9.13 -7.35 14.32
C GLU A 179 -10.35 -8.22 14.00
N ARG A 180 -11.52 -7.88 14.55
CA ARG A 180 -12.79 -8.56 14.24
C ARG A 180 -13.48 -8.01 13.01
N LEU A 181 -13.23 -6.73 12.70
CA LEU A 181 -13.79 -6.06 11.53
C LEU A 181 -13.02 -6.41 10.25
N PHE A 182 -11.70 -6.51 10.32
CA PHE A 182 -10.85 -6.73 9.15
C PHE A 182 -10.19 -8.11 9.15
N LYS A 183 -10.04 -8.68 7.95
CA LYS A 183 -9.07 -9.73 7.67
C LYS A 183 -7.79 -9.09 7.19
N PHE A 184 -6.63 -9.63 7.62
CA PHE A 184 -5.30 -9.13 7.26
C PHE A 184 -4.51 -10.17 6.46
N PRO A 185 -4.90 -10.49 5.20
CA PRO A 185 -4.11 -11.41 4.39
C PRO A 185 -2.72 -10.82 4.15
N ARG A 186 -1.71 -11.66 4.37
CA ARG A 186 -0.32 -11.32 4.08
C ARG A 186 0.07 -11.88 2.74
N ILE A 187 0.54 -11.01 1.83
CA ILE A 187 1.16 -11.41 0.57
C ILE A 187 2.66 -11.13 0.62
N GLY A 188 3.42 -11.92 -0.12
CA GLY A 188 4.88 -11.87 -0.05
C GLY A 188 5.54 -12.48 -1.28
N ARG A 189 6.61 -13.22 -1.04
CA ARG A 189 7.31 -13.98 -2.07
C ARG A 189 6.40 -15.05 -2.65
N LEU A 190 6.51 -15.27 -3.95
CA LEU A 190 5.87 -16.38 -4.63
C LEU A 190 6.62 -17.69 -4.30
N THR A 191 5.88 -18.76 -4.17
CA THR A 191 6.47 -20.10 -4.14
C THR A 191 7.06 -20.44 -5.51
N PRO A 192 8.02 -21.38 -5.61
CA PRO A 192 8.61 -21.73 -6.91
C PRO A 192 7.56 -22.03 -8.01
N PRO A 193 6.48 -22.81 -7.79
CA PRO A 193 5.46 -23.00 -8.81
C PRO A 193 4.69 -21.73 -9.19
N GLN A 194 4.48 -20.81 -8.23
CA GLN A 194 3.82 -19.52 -8.51
C GLN A 194 4.75 -18.57 -9.29
N ALA A 195 6.05 -18.59 -9.00
CA ALA A 195 7.04 -17.81 -9.72
C ALA A 195 7.20 -18.30 -11.18
N GLU A 196 7.22 -19.62 -11.38
CA GLU A 196 7.16 -20.25 -12.69
C GLU A 196 5.92 -19.81 -13.47
N ALA A 197 4.73 -19.94 -12.89
CA ALA A 197 3.48 -19.52 -13.52
C ALA A 197 3.49 -18.02 -13.89
N ALA A 198 4.06 -17.16 -13.02
CA ALA A 198 4.17 -15.72 -13.26
C ALA A 198 5.08 -15.36 -14.46
N LEU A 199 6.00 -16.24 -14.84
CA LEU A 199 6.86 -16.11 -16.03
C LEU A 199 6.24 -16.80 -17.25
N ALA A 200 5.85 -18.06 -17.08
CA ALA A 200 5.46 -18.93 -18.19
C ALA A 200 4.07 -18.62 -18.76
N GLU A 201 3.06 -18.32 -17.91
CA GLU A 201 1.71 -18.08 -18.40
C GLU A 201 1.61 -16.86 -19.32
N PRO A 202 2.15 -15.66 -18.97
CA PRO A 202 2.12 -14.51 -19.88
C PRO A 202 2.91 -14.71 -21.17
N ALA A 203 3.99 -15.51 -21.14
CA ALA A 203 4.80 -15.82 -22.30
C ALA A 203 4.06 -16.78 -23.24
N ALA A 204 3.39 -17.78 -22.68
CA ALA A 204 2.59 -18.75 -23.45
C ALA A 204 1.42 -18.07 -24.21
N ASP A 205 0.82 -17.03 -23.67
CA ASP A 205 -0.19 -16.21 -24.35
C ASP A 205 0.34 -15.53 -25.64
N LEU A 206 1.66 -15.46 -25.78
CA LEU A 206 2.37 -14.90 -26.93
C LEU A 206 3.20 -15.95 -27.70
N ASP A 207 2.87 -17.25 -27.53
CA ASP A 207 3.54 -18.40 -28.16
C ASP A 207 5.05 -18.51 -27.82
N VAL A 208 5.48 -17.97 -26.67
CA VAL A 208 6.86 -18.09 -26.17
C VAL A 208 6.90 -19.02 -24.97
N SER A 209 7.94 -19.85 -24.89
CA SER A 209 8.16 -20.76 -23.78
C SER A 209 9.50 -20.50 -23.08
N TYR A 210 9.60 -20.95 -21.83
CA TYR A 210 10.84 -20.96 -21.07
C TYR A 210 11.37 -22.40 -20.96
N GLU A 211 12.70 -22.58 -21.05
CA GLU A 211 13.35 -23.81 -20.60
C GLU A 211 13.28 -23.88 -19.05
N ALA A 212 13.17 -25.09 -18.49
CA ALA A 212 13.15 -25.27 -17.05
C ALA A 212 14.37 -24.64 -16.35
N GLY A 213 15.57 -24.81 -16.91
CA GLY A 213 16.78 -24.19 -16.38
C GLY A 213 16.77 -22.66 -16.40
N ALA A 214 16.06 -22.02 -17.33
CA ALA A 214 15.90 -20.57 -17.33
C ALA A 214 15.03 -20.09 -16.15
N ILE A 215 13.93 -20.80 -15.89
CA ILE A 215 13.06 -20.53 -14.75
C ILE A 215 13.82 -20.70 -13.44
N ASP A 216 14.59 -21.78 -13.28
CA ASP A 216 15.38 -22.03 -12.07
C ASP A 216 16.37 -20.89 -11.80
N VAL A 217 17.11 -20.42 -12.81
CA VAL A 217 18.03 -19.27 -12.68
C VAL A 217 17.30 -18.02 -12.22
N ILE A 218 16.14 -17.72 -12.80
CA ILE A 218 15.36 -16.52 -12.45
C ILE A 218 14.80 -16.62 -11.03
N VAL A 219 14.23 -17.77 -10.66
CA VAL A 219 13.61 -17.99 -9.35
C VAL A 219 14.65 -17.93 -8.23
N ASP A 220 15.81 -18.57 -8.44
CA ASP A 220 16.92 -18.57 -7.48
C ASP A 220 17.45 -17.14 -7.23
N TYR A 221 17.68 -16.36 -8.29
CA TYR A 221 18.16 -14.99 -8.16
C TYR A 221 17.13 -14.08 -7.47
N THR A 222 15.87 -14.16 -7.89
CA THR A 222 14.78 -13.29 -7.40
C THR A 222 14.26 -13.71 -6.04
N GLU A 223 14.60 -14.91 -5.58
CA GLU A 223 14.09 -15.53 -4.35
C GLU A 223 12.53 -15.48 -4.31
N GLY A 224 11.87 -15.59 -5.46
CA GLY A 224 10.43 -15.52 -5.60
C GLY A 224 9.82 -14.11 -5.39
N TYR A 225 10.63 -13.04 -5.39
CA TYR A 225 10.11 -11.70 -5.18
C TYR A 225 9.42 -11.13 -6.43
N PRO A 226 8.10 -10.82 -6.41
CA PRO A 226 7.33 -10.54 -7.61
C PRO A 226 7.90 -9.43 -8.49
N TYR A 227 8.33 -8.31 -7.90
CA TYR A 227 8.91 -7.21 -8.67
C TYR A 227 10.21 -7.61 -9.38
N PHE A 228 11.07 -8.42 -8.72
CA PHE A 228 12.31 -8.87 -9.34
C PHE A 228 12.04 -9.88 -10.43
N ILE A 229 11.06 -10.77 -10.27
CA ILE A 229 10.60 -11.70 -11.30
C ILE A 229 10.16 -10.94 -12.55
N GLN A 230 9.35 -9.88 -12.38
CA GLN A 230 8.87 -9.06 -13.50
C GLN A 230 10.03 -8.34 -14.22
N GLU A 231 10.97 -7.74 -13.48
CA GLU A 231 12.13 -7.08 -14.09
C GLU A 231 13.05 -8.08 -14.80
N TYR A 232 13.26 -9.24 -14.19
CA TYR A 232 14.07 -10.29 -14.81
C TYR A 232 13.38 -10.83 -16.06
N GLY A 233 12.08 -11.17 -15.96
CA GLY A 233 11.28 -11.64 -17.08
C GLY A 233 11.31 -10.67 -18.26
N ARG A 234 11.19 -9.37 -18.01
CA ARG A 234 11.28 -8.33 -19.04
C ARG A 234 12.65 -8.33 -19.74
N ILE A 235 13.74 -8.40 -18.97
CA ILE A 235 15.09 -8.35 -19.53
C ILE A 235 15.42 -9.61 -20.36
N VAL A 236 15.03 -10.80 -19.88
CA VAL A 236 15.25 -12.02 -20.68
C VAL A 236 14.39 -12.04 -21.94
N TRP A 237 13.18 -11.46 -21.89
CA TRP A 237 12.32 -11.28 -23.05
C TRP A 237 12.98 -10.41 -24.12
N ASP A 238 13.56 -9.27 -23.70
CA ASP A 238 14.24 -8.34 -24.61
C ASP A 238 15.53 -8.95 -25.23
N LEU A 239 16.16 -9.92 -24.55
CA LEU A 239 17.40 -10.56 -24.99
C LEU A 239 17.20 -11.87 -25.75
N ALA A 240 16.04 -12.50 -25.61
CA ALA A 240 15.76 -13.77 -26.25
C ALA A 240 15.64 -13.61 -27.78
N PRO A 241 16.19 -14.55 -28.58
CA PRO A 241 15.97 -14.55 -30.01
C PRO A 241 14.48 -14.74 -30.36
N GLU A 242 14.00 -14.02 -31.36
CA GLU A 242 12.61 -14.12 -31.81
C GLU A 242 12.28 -15.53 -32.30
N GLY A 243 11.18 -16.10 -31.79
CA GLY A 243 10.70 -17.42 -32.18
C GLY A 243 11.41 -18.60 -31.50
N GLU A 244 12.34 -18.34 -30.58
CA GLU A 244 13.02 -19.39 -29.82
C GLU A 244 12.55 -19.40 -28.36
N PRO A 245 12.60 -20.56 -27.66
CA PRO A 245 12.39 -20.62 -26.23
C PRO A 245 13.43 -19.77 -25.48
N ILE A 246 13.02 -19.15 -24.38
CA ILE A 246 13.94 -18.45 -23.48
C ILE A 246 14.79 -19.51 -22.77
N SER A 247 16.06 -19.60 -23.16
CA SER A 247 17.00 -20.63 -22.72
C SER A 247 17.65 -20.26 -21.37
N GLN A 248 18.19 -21.27 -20.67
CA GLN A 248 19.01 -21.07 -19.48
C GLN A 248 20.16 -20.11 -19.74
N ARG A 249 20.84 -20.24 -20.88
CA ARG A 249 21.94 -19.35 -21.28
C ARG A 249 21.52 -17.90 -21.35
N VAL A 250 20.36 -17.60 -21.93
CA VAL A 250 19.82 -16.23 -22.00
C VAL A 250 19.53 -15.69 -20.59
N ALA A 251 18.97 -16.52 -19.71
CA ALA A 251 18.71 -16.12 -18.33
C ALA A 251 20.03 -15.80 -17.59
N GLU A 252 21.06 -16.62 -17.70
CA GLU A 252 22.37 -16.39 -17.08
C GLU A 252 23.06 -15.12 -17.64
N GLU A 253 23.00 -14.87 -18.95
CA GLU A 253 23.55 -13.67 -19.59
C GLU A 253 22.80 -12.40 -19.12
N ALA A 254 21.48 -12.48 -18.92
CA ALA A 254 20.63 -11.39 -18.45
C ALA A 254 20.95 -10.94 -17.02
N GLN A 255 21.48 -11.83 -16.16
CA GLN A 255 21.63 -11.59 -14.73
C GLN A 255 22.39 -10.29 -14.42
N ARG A 256 23.45 -9.97 -15.13
CA ARG A 256 24.22 -8.72 -14.93
C ARG A 256 23.41 -7.49 -15.27
N ALA A 257 22.61 -7.55 -16.33
CA ALA A 257 21.75 -6.44 -16.73
C ALA A 257 20.61 -6.23 -15.72
N VAL A 258 20.04 -7.31 -15.20
CA VAL A 258 19.04 -7.29 -14.13
C VAL A 258 19.63 -6.66 -12.87
N GLU A 259 20.81 -7.09 -12.44
CA GLU A 259 21.48 -6.54 -11.26
C GLU A 259 21.74 -5.04 -11.41
N ALA A 260 22.31 -4.61 -12.53
CA ALA A 260 22.56 -3.19 -12.81
C ALA A 260 21.26 -2.38 -12.83
N LYS A 261 20.19 -2.93 -13.43
CA LYS A 261 18.89 -2.29 -13.49
C LYS A 261 18.25 -2.11 -12.11
N LEU A 262 18.28 -3.16 -11.29
CA LEU A 262 17.76 -3.11 -9.92
C LEU A 262 18.57 -2.14 -9.04
N GLU A 263 19.89 -2.13 -9.19
CA GLU A 263 20.74 -1.16 -8.49
C GLU A 263 20.40 0.27 -8.88
N GLU A 264 20.30 0.57 -10.17
CA GLU A 264 20.04 1.91 -10.67
C GLU A 264 18.63 2.42 -10.34
N SER A 265 17.61 1.66 -10.70
CA SER A 265 16.22 2.14 -10.66
C SER A 265 15.50 1.86 -9.35
N PHE A 266 15.97 0.87 -8.57
CA PHE A 266 15.25 0.41 -7.39
C PHE A 266 15.98 0.70 -6.08
N PHE A 267 17.28 0.38 -5.98
CA PHE A 267 18.03 0.57 -4.73
C PHE A 267 18.63 1.97 -4.61
N ARG A 268 19.35 2.45 -5.63
CA ARG A 268 20.03 3.75 -5.60
C ARG A 268 19.07 4.91 -5.37
N VAL A 269 17.93 4.94 -6.08
CA VAL A 269 16.91 5.99 -5.91
C VAL A 269 16.41 6.09 -4.47
N ARG A 270 16.41 4.97 -3.73
CA ARG A 270 16.03 4.96 -2.32
C ARG A 270 17.16 5.45 -1.41
N ALA A 271 18.40 5.06 -1.71
CA ALA A 271 19.57 5.49 -0.96
C ALA A 271 19.84 7.00 -1.12
N GLU A 272 19.57 7.58 -2.29
CA GLU A 272 19.76 9.02 -2.55
C GLU A 272 18.76 9.92 -1.82
N ARG A 273 17.65 9.38 -1.32
CA ARG A 273 16.62 10.15 -0.59
C ARG A 273 16.87 10.30 0.90
N VAL A 274 18.00 9.81 1.39
CA VAL A 274 18.31 9.80 2.82
C VAL A 274 19.49 10.72 3.13
N THR A 275 19.52 11.21 4.37
CA THR A 275 20.67 11.95 4.89
C THR A 275 21.82 10.99 5.21
N GLU A 276 23.03 11.54 5.38
CA GLU A 276 24.20 10.72 5.74
C GLU A 276 23.98 9.86 6.98
N LEU A 277 23.39 10.41 8.04
CA LEU A 277 23.11 9.64 9.25
C LEU A 277 22.05 8.54 9.03
N GLU A 278 21.07 8.78 8.19
CA GLU A 278 20.06 7.78 7.80
C GLU A 278 20.72 6.69 6.95
N LEU A 279 21.64 7.05 6.05
CA LEU A 279 22.40 6.09 5.25
C LEU A 279 23.26 5.19 6.14
N GLN A 280 23.97 5.77 7.11
CA GLN A 280 24.75 5.02 8.09
C GLN A 280 23.87 4.11 8.95
N TYR A 281 22.63 4.51 9.29
CA TYR A 281 21.67 3.66 10.00
C TYR A 281 21.29 2.45 9.15
N LEU A 282 20.94 2.65 7.88
CA LEU A 282 20.62 1.56 6.94
C LEU A 282 21.83 0.64 6.72
N ARG A 283 23.03 1.22 6.62
CA ARG A 283 24.28 0.45 6.45
C ARG A 283 24.58 -0.39 7.70
N ALA A 284 24.34 0.14 8.90
CA ALA A 284 24.49 -0.60 10.15
C ALA A 284 23.48 -1.73 10.28
N MET A 285 22.22 -1.51 9.87
CA MET A 285 21.24 -2.60 9.77
C MET A 285 21.73 -3.71 8.84
N ALA A 286 22.24 -3.34 7.67
CA ALA A 286 22.76 -4.29 6.68
C ALA A 286 23.99 -5.08 7.19
N GLU A 287 24.81 -4.48 8.05
CA GLU A 287 25.96 -5.16 8.68
C GLU A 287 25.54 -6.29 9.62
N LEU A 288 24.44 -6.11 10.32
CA LEU A 288 23.89 -7.12 11.22
C LEU A 288 23.27 -8.32 10.49
N GLY A 289 23.09 -8.22 9.18
CA GLY A 289 22.60 -9.32 8.33
C GLY A 289 21.16 -9.16 7.86
N PRO A 290 20.60 -10.19 7.21
CA PRO A 290 19.23 -10.16 6.72
C PRO A 290 18.21 -10.31 7.85
N GLY A 291 16.98 -9.79 7.60
CA GLY A 291 15.86 -9.89 8.53
C GLY A 291 15.77 -8.72 9.51
N GLU A 292 14.95 -8.92 10.55
CA GLU A 292 14.71 -7.88 11.55
C GLU A 292 15.91 -7.59 12.44
N GLN A 293 16.16 -6.32 12.72
CA GLN A 293 17.24 -5.85 13.54
C GLN A 293 16.73 -5.05 14.75
N SER A 294 17.34 -5.23 15.92
CA SER A 294 17.01 -4.42 17.07
C SER A 294 17.61 -3.01 16.95
N ALA A 295 16.87 -1.99 17.38
CA ALA A 295 17.38 -0.62 17.40
C ALA A 295 18.62 -0.47 18.31
N GLY A 296 18.75 -1.33 19.34
CA GLY A 296 19.91 -1.39 20.23
C GLY A 296 21.17 -1.88 19.52
N ASP A 297 21.05 -2.95 18.73
CA ASP A 297 22.19 -3.51 18.00
C ASP A 297 22.65 -2.57 16.90
N VAL A 298 21.73 -1.98 16.16
CA VAL A 298 22.04 -0.94 15.15
C VAL A 298 22.75 0.25 15.78
N ALA A 299 22.28 0.70 16.95
CA ALA A 299 22.91 1.79 17.68
C ALA A 299 24.33 1.40 18.16
N SER A 300 24.51 0.17 18.62
CA SER A 300 25.82 -0.36 19.04
C SER A 300 26.83 -0.36 17.88
N VAL A 301 26.44 -0.79 16.69
CA VAL A 301 27.27 -0.75 15.48
C VAL A 301 27.75 0.68 15.17
N LEU A 302 26.90 1.69 15.38
CA LEU A 302 27.21 3.10 15.13
C LEU A 302 27.90 3.79 16.33
N GLY A 303 28.17 3.11 17.44
CA GLY A 303 28.73 3.70 18.65
C GLY A 303 27.81 4.76 19.30
N ARG A 304 26.49 4.57 19.20
CA ARG A 304 25.45 5.48 19.70
C ARG A 304 24.47 4.75 20.62
N THR A 305 23.53 5.48 21.20
CA THR A 305 22.40 4.92 21.94
C THR A 305 21.14 4.86 21.08
N SER A 306 20.20 3.99 21.40
CA SER A 306 18.90 3.89 20.72
C SER A 306 18.13 5.21 20.74
N ASP A 307 18.18 5.93 21.87
CA ASP A 307 17.52 7.24 22.02
C ASP A 307 18.07 8.30 21.06
N GLN A 308 19.39 8.32 20.87
CA GLN A 308 20.04 9.24 19.94
C GLN A 308 19.64 8.95 18.48
N LEU A 309 19.33 7.72 18.15
CA LEU A 309 18.94 7.28 16.80
C LEU A 309 17.43 7.17 16.60
N GLY A 310 16.65 7.32 17.64
CA GLY A 310 15.18 7.25 17.57
C GLY A 310 14.57 8.16 16.49
N PRO A 311 14.94 9.47 16.43
CA PRO A 311 14.46 10.37 15.38
C PRO A 311 14.89 9.94 13.97
N THR A 312 16.09 9.37 13.81
CA THR A 312 16.60 8.88 12.53
C THR A 312 15.79 7.65 12.07
N ARG A 313 15.57 6.71 12.98
CA ARG A 313 14.72 5.53 12.74
C ARG A 313 13.29 5.94 12.35
N ALA A 314 12.70 6.89 13.08
CA ALA A 314 11.35 7.39 12.78
C ALA A 314 11.25 7.99 11.36
N ARG A 315 12.26 8.77 10.94
CA ARG A 315 12.31 9.32 9.58
C ARG A 315 12.46 8.24 8.51
N LEU A 316 13.26 7.20 8.75
CA LEU A 316 13.42 6.07 7.83
C LEU A 316 12.13 5.27 7.67
N ILE A 317 11.40 5.04 8.77
CA ILE A 317 10.05 4.46 8.74
C ILE A 317 9.11 5.36 7.95
N ALA A 318 9.13 6.67 8.24
CA ALA A 318 8.34 7.65 7.53
C ALA A 318 8.67 7.70 6.03
N LYS A 319 9.91 7.53 5.61
CA LYS A 319 10.31 7.41 4.20
C LYS A 319 9.95 6.06 3.58
N GLY A 320 9.48 5.09 4.37
CA GLY A 320 9.11 3.76 3.93
C GLY A 320 10.31 2.92 3.47
N LEU A 321 11.49 3.14 4.05
CA LEU A 321 12.71 2.35 3.78
C LEU A 321 12.83 1.17 4.73
N ILE A 322 12.37 1.35 5.96
CA ILE A 322 12.25 0.31 6.97
C ILE A 322 10.82 0.30 7.53
N TYR A 323 10.43 -0.77 8.17
CA TYR A 323 9.17 -0.88 8.89
C TYR A 323 9.39 -1.50 10.26
N THR A 324 8.48 -1.26 11.19
CA THR A 324 8.53 -1.87 12.52
C THR A 324 7.94 -3.27 12.46
N THR A 325 8.72 -4.28 12.85
CA THR A 325 8.30 -5.68 12.95
C THR A 325 7.72 -5.99 14.31
N SER A 326 8.40 -5.54 15.38
CA SER A 326 7.98 -5.63 16.76
C SER A 326 8.51 -4.42 17.55
N HIS A 327 8.22 -4.32 18.86
CA HIS A 327 8.72 -3.23 19.68
C HIS A 327 10.26 -3.19 19.69
N GLY A 328 10.82 -2.05 19.28
CA GLY A 328 12.28 -1.87 19.20
C GLY A 328 12.96 -2.52 17.99
N HIS A 329 12.25 -3.30 17.17
CA HIS A 329 12.79 -4.00 16.00
C HIS A 329 12.30 -3.40 14.69
N GLY A 330 13.07 -3.57 13.65
CA GLY A 330 12.71 -3.14 12.29
C GLY A 330 13.45 -3.92 11.21
N ASP A 331 12.86 -3.93 10.02
CA ASP A 331 13.41 -4.61 8.86
C ASP A 331 13.26 -3.73 7.62
N PHE A 332 14.00 -4.04 6.58
CA PHE A 332 13.90 -3.36 5.29
C PHE A 332 12.55 -3.62 4.62
N THR A 333 11.97 -2.59 4.02
CA THR A 333 10.73 -2.74 3.22
C THR A 333 10.97 -3.39 1.87
N VAL A 334 12.22 -3.58 1.49
CA VAL A 334 12.67 -4.10 0.20
C VAL A 334 13.68 -5.21 0.44
N PRO A 335 13.48 -6.42 -0.09
CA PRO A 335 14.46 -7.50 -0.02
C PRO A 335 15.76 -7.12 -0.73
N GLN A 336 16.86 -7.77 -0.32
CA GLN A 336 18.20 -7.59 -0.87
C GLN A 336 18.77 -6.14 -0.77
N PHE A 337 18.05 -5.22 -0.15
CA PHE A 337 18.56 -3.87 0.09
C PHE A 337 19.75 -3.86 1.05
N ASP A 338 19.80 -4.80 1.98
CA ASP A 338 20.96 -5.06 2.83
C ASP A 338 22.21 -5.43 2.01
N ARG A 339 22.06 -6.28 0.98
CA ARG A 339 23.18 -6.65 0.07
C ARG A 339 23.66 -5.43 -0.72
N TYR A 340 22.73 -4.63 -1.25
CA TYR A 340 23.05 -3.37 -1.93
C TYR A 340 23.80 -2.41 -1.01
N MET A 341 23.33 -2.20 0.22
CA MET A 341 23.97 -1.31 1.19
C MET A 341 25.40 -1.76 1.53
N ARG A 342 25.64 -3.06 1.69
CA ARG A 342 26.98 -3.58 1.96
C ARG A 342 27.95 -3.41 0.79
N ARG A 343 27.45 -3.51 -0.45
CA ARG A 343 28.33 -3.39 -1.65
C ARG A 343 28.65 -1.95 -1.99
N ASN A 344 27.73 -1.04 -1.80
CA ASN A 344 27.80 0.30 -2.37
C ASN A 344 28.06 1.41 -1.35
N HIS A 345 28.06 1.10 -0.07
CA HIS A 345 28.25 2.11 0.99
C HIS A 345 29.17 1.59 2.09
N ASP A 346 30.13 2.42 2.49
CA ASP A 346 31.02 2.11 3.59
C ASP A 346 30.34 2.42 4.94
N LEU A 347 30.60 1.58 5.93
CA LEU A 347 30.23 1.85 7.32
C LEU A 347 31.25 2.81 7.92
N ALA A 348 30.82 3.99 8.34
CA ALA A 348 31.71 4.92 9.01
C ALA A 348 32.20 4.31 10.35
N PRO A 349 33.48 4.49 10.72
CA PRO A 349 33.97 4.02 12.00
C PRO A 349 33.17 4.64 13.14
N PRO A 350 32.88 3.88 14.22
CA PRO A 350 32.15 4.38 15.36
C PRO A 350 32.88 5.60 15.96
N LYS A 351 32.15 6.69 16.17
CA LYS A 351 32.73 7.86 16.83
C LYS A 351 33.17 7.46 18.24
N PRO A 352 34.40 7.81 18.66
CA PRO A 352 34.83 7.52 20.01
C PRO A 352 33.86 8.13 21.03
N ARG A 353 33.47 7.32 22.02
CA ARG A 353 32.65 7.79 23.15
C ARG A 353 33.44 8.91 23.87
N ARG A 354 32.88 10.14 23.86
CA ARG A 354 33.35 11.21 24.72
C ARG A 354 32.80 11.05 26.13
#